data_7be18739d1f16e0619e4749e9c0e91d1
#
_entry.id   7be18739d1f16e0619e4749e9c0e91d1
#
_cell.length_a   1.000
_cell.length_b   1.000
_cell.length_c   1.000
_cell.angle_alpha   90.00
_cell.angle_beta   90.00
_cell.angle_gamma   90.00
#
_symmetry.space_group_name_H-M   'P 1'
#
loop_
_entity.id
_entity.type
_entity.pdbx_description
1 polymer ?
#
loop_
_entity_poly.entity_id
_entity_poly.type
_entity_poly.pdbx_seq_one_letter_code
_entity_poly.pdbx_strand_id
1 'polypeptide(L)'
;NADLSGADLCGADLSGADLRGADLSGANLCGADLCGADLCGANLYGADLCGADLCGAVLRGANLRSAYLSGAKDIPFVPTYLPQGEFIGWKKLPNGIMVKLKILEDSKRSRANGDKCRCNKALVLEFQDKDGTSSGEKEYTSNVYAKCTYKVGEIVYADSWDDNRWNECSHGIHFFIDRQSAVAY
;
A
#
# COMPACT_ATOMS: atom_id res chain seq x y z
N ASN A 1 4.15 -9.32 25.37
CA ASN A 1 4.58 -9.01 24.01
C ASN A 1 6.10 -8.98 23.99
N ALA A 2 6.75 -9.75 23.11
CA ALA A 2 8.20 -9.74 22.96
C ALA A 2 8.63 -8.45 22.23
N ASP A 3 9.74 -7.87 22.65
CA ASP A 3 10.44 -6.81 21.90
C ASP A 3 11.58 -7.48 21.09
N LEU A 4 11.40 -7.52 19.79
CA LEU A 4 12.33 -8.06 18.80
C LEU A 4 12.67 -6.98 17.75
N SER A 5 12.50 -5.70 18.14
CA SER A 5 12.76 -4.59 17.23
C SER A 5 14.22 -4.58 16.78
N GLY A 6 14.45 -4.50 15.46
CA GLY A 6 15.78 -4.55 14.85
C GLY A 6 16.52 -5.88 15.00
N ALA A 7 15.90 -6.94 15.53
CA ALA A 7 16.56 -8.24 15.67
C ALA A 7 16.97 -8.83 14.33
N ASP A 8 18.10 -9.53 14.29
CA ASP A 8 18.50 -10.34 13.14
C ASP A 8 17.98 -11.78 13.31
N LEU A 9 16.95 -12.08 12.54
CA LEU A 9 16.24 -13.36 12.48
C LEU A 9 16.31 -13.96 11.07
N CYS A 10 17.34 -13.57 10.30
CA CYS A 10 17.53 -14.07 8.94
C CYS A 10 17.65 -15.60 8.94
N GLY A 11 16.80 -16.27 8.14
CA GLY A 11 16.74 -17.72 8.04
C GLY A 11 16.30 -18.45 9.31
N ALA A 12 15.79 -17.75 10.31
CA ALA A 12 15.32 -18.37 11.55
C ALA A 12 14.09 -19.26 11.29
N ASP A 13 14.01 -20.39 12.01
CA ASP A 13 12.80 -21.20 12.11
C ASP A 13 11.90 -20.63 13.22
N LEU A 14 10.82 -19.99 12.80
CA LEU A 14 9.77 -19.42 13.63
C LEU A 14 8.42 -20.08 13.33
N SER A 15 8.45 -21.29 12.75
CA SER A 15 7.24 -22.02 12.38
C SER A 15 6.37 -22.30 13.61
N GLY A 16 5.08 -21.97 13.50
CA GLY A 16 4.11 -22.08 14.60
C GLY A 16 4.35 -21.18 15.81
N ALA A 17 5.29 -20.22 15.75
CA ALA A 17 5.60 -19.33 16.87
C ALA A 17 4.41 -18.42 17.24
N ASP A 18 4.20 -18.18 18.53
CA ASP A 18 3.26 -17.17 19.03
C ASP A 18 3.97 -15.81 19.14
N LEU A 19 3.77 -14.99 18.12
CA LEU A 19 4.32 -13.64 17.99
C LEU A 19 3.24 -12.55 18.09
N ARG A 20 2.11 -12.86 18.74
CA ARG A 20 0.99 -11.93 18.88
C ARG A 20 1.40 -10.66 19.61
N GLY A 21 1.16 -9.52 18.93
CA GLY A 21 1.49 -8.19 19.44
C GLY A 21 3.00 -7.98 19.68
N ALA A 22 3.88 -8.84 19.19
CA ALA A 22 5.32 -8.62 19.27
C ALA A 22 5.75 -7.38 18.49
N ASP A 23 6.76 -6.68 18.97
CA ASP A 23 7.42 -5.63 18.19
C ASP A 23 8.58 -6.26 17.40
N LEU A 24 8.40 -6.32 16.09
CA LEU A 24 9.36 -6.78 15.09
C LEU A 24 9.75 -5.64 14.14
N SER A 25 9.57 -4.39 14.58
CA SER A 25 9.86 -3.23 13.73
C SER A 25 11.34 -3.20 13.35
N GLY A 26 11.61 -3.07 12.04
CA GLY A 26 12.96 -3.08 11.49
C GLY A 26 13.72 -4.40 11.63
N ALA A 27 13.10 -5.48 12.11
CA ALA A 27 13.76 -6.78 12.20
C ALA A 27 14.12 -7.34 10.83
N ASN A 28 15.23 -8.05 10.74
CA ASN A 28 15.64 -8.81 9.56
C ASN A 28 15.08 -10.25 9.66
N LEU A 29 14.03 -10.52 8.90
CA LEU A 29 13.38 -11.83 8.77
C LEU A 29 13.61 -12.44 7.37
N CYS A 30 14.66 -12.00 6.67
CA CYS A 30 14.96 -12.47 5.33
C CYS A 30 15.12 -14.00 5.30
N GLY A 31 14.32 -14.68 4.47
CA GLY A 31 14.31 -16.14 4.36
C GLY A 31 13.86 -16.90 5.60
N ALA A 32 13.32 -16.24 6.62
CA ALA A 32 12.79 -16.92 7.80
C ALA A 32 11.60 -17.82 7.46
N ASP A 33 11.48 -18.94 8.17
CA ASP A 33 10.29 -19.78 8.14
C ASP A 33 9.28 -19.30 9.20
N LEU A 34 8.17 -18.76 8.77
CA LEU A 34 7.04 -18.28 9.57
C LEU A 34 5.77 -19.11 9.35
N CYS A 35 5.92 -20.34 8.80
CA CYS A 35 4.78 -21.19 8.53
C CYS A 35 3.93 -21.42 9.79
N GLY A 36 2.64 -21.07 9.70
CA GLY A 36 1.70 -21.25 10.82
C GLY A 36 1.93 -20.32 12.02
N ALA A 37 2.87 -19.37 11.95
CA ALA A 37 3.10 -18.43 13.05
C ALA A 37 1.87 -17.51 13.27
N ASP A 38 1.57 -17.20 14.54
CA ASP A 38 0.53 -16.23 14.90
C ASP A 38 1.16 -14.85 15.13
N LEU A 39 1.00 -13.97 14.15
CA LEU A 39 1.48 -12.58 14.12
C LEU A 39 0.33 -11.57 14.32
N CYS A 40 -0.81 -12.00 14.92
CA CYS A 40 -1.93 -11.11 15.17
C CYS A 40 -1.49 -9.87 15.96
N GLY A 41 -1.73 -8.67 15.37
CA GLY A 41 -1.38 -7.39 16.00
C GLY A 41 0.11 -7.12 16.13
N ALA A 42 1.01 -7.93 15.56
CA ALA A 42 2.45 -7.70 15.61
C ALA A 42 2.82 -6.42 14.83
N ASN A 43 3.84 -5.71 15.30
CA ASN A 43 4.42 -4.56 14.62
C ASN A 43 5.59 -5.00 13.73
N LEU A 44 5.37 -5.09 12.44
CA LEU A 44 6.36 -5.43 11.41
C LEU A 44 6.79 -4.19 10.60
N TYR A 45 6.63 -2.99 11.16
CA TYR A 45 7.00 -1.75 10.47
C TYR A 45 8.46 -1.77 10.02
N GLY A 46 8.69 -1.64 8.70
CA GLY A 46 10.03 -1.63 8.13
C GLY A 46 10.81 -2.93 8.24
N ALA A 47 10.20 -4.03 8.68
CA ALA A 47 10.87 -5.32 8.75
C ALA A 47 11.24 -5.85 7.35
N ASP A 48 12.34 -6.58 7.26
CA ASP A 48 12.76 -7.27 6.04
C ASP A 48 12.26 -8.73 6.06
N LEU A 49 11.26 -9.03 5.24
CA LEU A 49 10.66 -10.35 5.04
C LEU A 49 11.00 -10.92 3.65
N CYS A 50 12.09 -10.43 3.01
CA CYS A 50 12.45 -10.90 1.69
C CYS A 50 12.68 -12.42 1.69
N GLY A 51 11.94 -13.14 0.84
CA GLY A 51 12.05 -14.60 0.73
C GLY A 51 11.50 -15.39 1.92
N ALA A 52 10.94 -14.76 2.94
CA ALA A 52 10.33 -15.45 4.08
C ALA A 52 9.16 -16.34 3.64
N ASP A 53 8.94 -17.46 4.34
CA ASP A 53 7.79 -18.34 4.13
C ASP A 53 6.70 -18.03 5.16
N LEU A 54 5.54 -17.60 4.68
CA LEU A 54 4.38 -17.20 5.50
C LEU A 54 3.20 -18.16 5.36
N CYS A 55 3.46 -19.40 4.93
CA CYS A 55 2.43 -20.41 4.74
C CYS A 55 1.57 -20.58 6.01
N GLY A 56 0.26 -20.35 5.91
CA GLY A 56 -0.64 -20.48 7.06
C GLY A 56 -0.42 -19.52 8.21
N ALA A 57 0.50 -18.55 8.12
CA ALA A 57 0.69 -17.53 9.15
C ALA A 57 -0.56 -16.67 9.34
N VAL A 58 -0.79 -16.16 10.55
CA VAL A 58 -1.94 -15.29 10.86
C VAL A 58 -1.48 -13.87 11.07
N LEU A 59 -1.79 -12.97 10.11
CA LEU A 59 -1.37 -11.55 10.10
C LEU A 59 -2.51 -10.58 10.46
N ARG A 60 -3.57 -11.04 11.13
CA ARG A 60 -4.71 -10.18 11.45
C ARG A 60 -4.29 -9.01 12.34
N GLY A 61 -4.46 -7.76 11.82
CA GLY A 61 -4.12 -6.54 12.55
C GLY A 61 -2.60 -6.28 12.69
N ALA A 62 -1.75 -7.08 12.04
CA ALA A 62 -0.32 -6.81 12.00
C ALA A 62 -0.02 -5.53 11.21
N ASN A 63 0.98 -4.77 11.64
CA ASN A 63 1.46 -3.57 10.96
C ASN A 63 2.63 -3.91 10.03
N LEU A 64 2.36 -4.10 8.74
CA LEU A 64 3.36 -4.37 7.70
C LEU A 64 3.78 -3.11 6.91
N ARG A 65 3.52 -1.91 7.43
CA ARG A 65 3.89 -0.66 6.72
C ARG A 65 5.40 -0.63 6.52
N SER A 66 5.80 -0.30 5.28
CA SER A 66 7.22 -0.25 4.86
C SER A 66 7.99 -1.57 5.00
N ALA A 67 7.33 -2.70 5.27
CA ALA A 67 7.99 -4.00 5.29
C ALA A 67 8.40 -4.42 3.86
N TYR A 68 9.54 -5.07 3.75
CA TYR A 68 10.06 -5.61 2.48
C TYR A 68 9.62 -7.07 2.36
N LEU A 69 8.82 -7.38 1.33
CA LEU A 69 8.20 -8.71 1.10
C LEU A 69 8.58 -9.31 -0.25
N SER A 70 9.69 -8.84 -0.84
CA SER A 70 10.14 -9.34 -2.14
C SER A 70 10.48 -10.83 -2.06
N GLY A 71 9.82 -11.65 -2.91
CA GLY A 71 10.04 -13.09 -2.92
C GLY A 71 9.48 -13.85 -1.71
N ALA A 72 8.80 -13.19 -0.78
CA ALA A 72 8.09 -13.88 0.31
C ALA A 72 7.01 -14.80 -0.26
N LYS A 73 6.85 -15.99 0.36
CA LYS A 73 5.94 -17.04 -0.11
C LYS A 73 4.66 -17.04 0.71
N ASP A 74 3.56 -17.47 0.08
CA ASP A 74 2.28 -17.78 0.70
C ASP A 74 1.78 -16.71 1.68
N ILE A 75 1.99 -15.42 1.32
CA ILE A 75 1.59 -14.30 2.16
C ILE A 75 0.08 -14.36 2.41
N PRO A 76 -0.37 -14.52 3.67
CA PRO A 76 -1.78 -14.65 3.99
C PRO A 76 -2.58 -13.46 3.50
N PHE A 77 -3.83 -13.71 3.08
CA PHE A 77 -4.75 -12.66 2.73
C PHE A 77 -5.06 -11.80 3.96
N VAL A 78 -4.47 -10.62 4.04
CA VAL A 78 -4.91 -9.58 4.99
C VAL A 78 -6.07 -8.84 4.34
N PRO A 79 -7.28 -8.88 4.91
CA PRO A 79 -8.41 -8.14 4.37
C PRO A 79 -8.14 -6.64 4.44
N THR A 80 -7.64 -6.08 3.38
CA THR A 80 -7.56 -4.63 3.20
C THR A 80 -8.75 -4.22 2.35
N TYR A 81 -9.77 -3.67 3.01
CA TYR A 81 -11.01 -3.33 2.34
C TYR A 81 -10.80 -2.15 1.41
N LEU A 82 -10.73 -2.43 0.10
CA LEU A 82 -11.05 -1.44 -0.92
C LEU A 82 -12.55 -1.51 -1.18
N PRO A 83 -13.23 -0.37 -1.35
CA PRO A 83 -14.66 -0.37 -1.69
C PRO A 83 -14.95 -1.24 -2.92
N GLN A 84 -16.07 -1.93 -2.90
CA GLN A 84 -16.57 -2.67 -4.06
C GLN A 84 -17.13 -1.67 -5.10
N GLY A 85 -17.17 -2.08 -6.36
CA GLY A 85 -17.66 -1.22 -7.45
C GLY A 85 -16.78 0.01 -7.68
N GLU A 86 -17.40 1.09 -8.13
CA GLU A 86 -16.75 2.38 -8.33
C GLU A 86 -16.74 3.19 -7.03
N PHE A 87 -15.66 3.93 -6.78
CA PHE A 87 -15.55 4.81 -5.62
C PHE A 87 -14.62 5.99 -5.88
N ILE A 88 -14.60 6.95 -4.97
CA ILE A 88 -13.76 8.14 -5.04
C ILE A 88 -12.43 7.88 -4.36
N GLY A 89 -11.34 8.27 -5.03
CA GLY A 89 -10.00 8.36 -4.48
C GLY A 89 -9.41 9.75 -4.65
N TRP A 90 -8.42 10.08 -3.86
CA TRP A 90 -7.76 11.38 -3.82
C TRP A 90 -6.26 11.24 -3.98
N LYS A 91 -5.67 12.08 -4.82
CA LYS A 91 -4.22 12.14 -5.03
C LYS A 91 -3.74 13.56 -4.88
N LYS A 92 -2.68 13.74 -4.10
CA LYS A 92 -1.94 15.01 -4.03
C LYS A 92 -0.89 15.06 -5.14
N LEU A 93 -0.86 16.13 -5.87
CA LEU A 93 0.16 16.42 -6.86
C LEU A 93 1.34 17.17 -6.25
N PRO A 94 2.53 17.18 -6.89
CA PRO A 94 3.72 17.86 -6.36
C PRO A 94 3.53 19.37 -6.09
N ASN A 95 2.66 20.05 -6.83
CA ASN A 95 2.30 21.46 -6.61
C ASN A 95 1.31 21.67 -5.46
N GLY A 96 0.90 20.59 -4.77
CA GLY A 96 -0.04 20.63 -3.65
C GLY A 96 -1.52 20.61 -4.04
N ILE A 97 -1.85 20.64 -5.34
CA ILE A 97 -3.22 20.48 -5.83
C ILE A 97 -3.68 19.04 -5.59
N MET A 98 -4.95 18.89 -5.24
CA MET A 98 -5.62 17.62 -5.05
C MET A 98 -6.35 17.22 -6.33
N VAL A 99 -6.17 15.97 -6.78
CA VAL A 99 -6.96 15.39 -7.85
C VAL A 99 -8.00 14.46 -7.26
N LYS A 100 -9.26 14.69 -7.60
CA LYS A 100 -10.36 13.79 -7.32
C LYS A 100 -10.49 12.78 -8.45
N LEU A 101 -10.37 11.53 -8.11
CA LEU A 101 -10.37 10.40 -9.03
C LEU A 101 -11.60 9.53 -8.77
N LYS A 102 -12.23 9.05 -9.83
CA LYS A 102 -13.17 7.95 -9.75
C LYS A 102 -12.44 6.66 -10.12
N ILE A 103 -12.28 5.79 -9.15
CA ILE A 103 -11.71 4.45 -9.35
C ILE A 103 -12.79 3.59 -9.98
N LEU A 104 -12.54 3.11 -11.19
CA LEU A 104 -13.53 2.39 -11.98
C LEU A 104 -13.68 0.95 -11.48
N GLU A 105 -14.84 0.35 -11.67
CA GLU A 105 -15.11 -1.02 -11.23
C GLU A 105 -14.13 -2.04 -11.82
N ASP A 106 -13.76 -1.87 -13.08
CA ASP A 106 -12.82 -2.73 -13.79
C ASP A 106 -11.34 -2.32 -13.65
N SER A 107 -11.02 -1.36 -12.76
CA SER A 107 -9.64 -1.02 -12.47
C SER A 107 -8.98 -2.12 -11.64
N LYS A 108 -7.77 -2.54 -12.02
CA LYS A 108 -6.88 -3.24 -11.09
C LYS A 108 -6.58 -2.29 -9.94
N ARG A 109 -6.69 -2.76 -8.72
CA ARG A 109 -6.51 -1.94 -7.52
C ARG A 109 -5.87 -2.75 -6.41
N SER A 110 -5.01 -2.09 -5.65
CA SER A 110 -4.29 -2.68 -4.55
C SER A 110 -4.21 -1.73 -3.37
N ARG A 111 -4.34 -2.27 -2.19
CA ARG A 111 -4.02 -1.65 -0.91
C ARG A 111 -3.30 -2.71 -0.10
N ALA A 112 -2.07 -2.44 0.33
CA ALA A 112 -1.35 -3.39 1.16
C ALA A 112 -1.76 -3.24 2.63
N ASN A 113 -1.18 -2.30 3.34
CA ASN A 113 -1.37 -2.20 4.78
C ASN A 113 -1.53 -0.76 5.29
N GLY A 114 -1.39 0.22 4.40
CA GLY A 114 -1.52 1.64 4.73
C GLY A 114 -2.78 2.25 4.14
N ASP A 115 -2.94 3.56 4.32
CA ASP A 115 -4.01 4.34 3.69
C ASP A 115 -3.75 4.63 2.22
N LYS A 116 -2.50 4.41 1.78
CA LYS A 116 -2.07 4.60 0.39
C LYS A 116 -2.50 3.41 -0.46
N CYS A 117 -3.27 3.69 -1.48
CA CYS A 117 -3.80 2.72 -2.43
C CYS A 117 -3.17 2.93 -3.81
N ARG A 118 -3.27 1.92 -4.68
CA ARG A 118 -2.86 1.99 -6.09
C ARG A 118 -3.97 1.51 -7.00
N CYS A 119 -4.03 2.08 -8.23
CA CYS A 119 -4.82 1.53 -9.32
C CYS A 119 -4.07 1.67 -10.65
N ASN A 120 -4.48 0.88 -11.65
CA ASN A 120 -3.90 0.96 -12.99
C ASN A 120 -4.56 2.02 -13.86
N LYS A 121 -5.79 2.43 -13.53
CA LYS A 121 -6.52 3.48 -14.23
C LYS A 121 -7.57 4.13 -13.34
N ALA A 122 -7.90 5.39 -13.62
CA ALA A 122 -8.97 6.13 -12.93
C ALA A 122 -9.51 7.25 -13.83
N LEU A 123 -10.78 7.60 -13.67
CA LEU A 123 -11.36 8.78 -14.32
C LEU A 123 -11.04 10.03 -13.48
N VAL A 124 -10.51 11.06 -14.11
CA VAL A 124 -10.24 12.35 -13.46
C VAL A 124 -11.53 13.17 -13.41
N LEU A 125 -11.98 13.50 -12.20
CA LEU A 125 -13.23 14.25 -12.01
C LEU A 125 -12.98 15.76 -11.91
N GLU A 126 -12.04 16.17 -11.06
CA GLU A 126 -11.75 17.58 -10.81
C GLU A 126 -10.40 17.78 -10.14
N PHE A 127 -9.91 19.02 -10.17
CA PHE A 127 -8.78 19.48 -9.38
C PHE A 127 -9.25 20.44 -8.29
N GLN A 128 -8.71 20.31 -7.09
CA GLN A 128 -9.05 21.13 -5.94
C GLN A 128 -7.79 21.65 -5.25
N ASP A 129 -7.89 22.81 -4.66
CA ASP A 129 -6.92 23.30 -3.69
C ASP A 129 -7.01 22.51 -2.37
N LYS A 130 -6.03 22.68 -1.48
CA LYS A 130 -5.98 21.96 -0.20
C LYS A 130 -7.22 22.19 0.67
N ASP A 131 -7.84 23.38 0.59
CA ASP A 131 -9.05 23.75 1.32
C ASP A 131 -10.33 23.11 0.76
N GLY A 132 -10.26 22.51 -0.44
CA GLY A 132 -11.38 21.86 -1.10
C GLY A 132 -12.10 22.71 -2.14
N THR A 133 -11.66 23.94 -2.37
CA THR A 133 -12.19 24.78 -3.45
C THR A 133 -11.70 24.27 -4.81
N SER A 134 -12.47 24.52 -5.88
CA SER A 134 -12.02 24.17 -7.24
C SER A 134 -10.80 25.02 -7.60
N SER A 135 -9.71 24.37 -8.00
CA SER A 135 -8.51 25.08 -8.45
C SER A 135 -8.66 25.73 -9.83
N GLY A 136 -9.74 25.39 -10.57
CA GLY A 136 -9.94 25.84 -11.95
C GLY A 136 -9.07 25.12 -12.98
N GLU A 137 -8.12 24.31 -12.55
CA GLU A 137 -7.26 23.50 -13.43
C GLU A 137 -8.07 22.47 -14.20
N LYS A 138 -7.70 22.25 -15.45
CA LYS A 138 -8.34 21.25 -16.34
C LYS A 138 -7.42 20.08 -16.67
N GLU A 139 -6.13 20.30 -16.56
CA GLU A 139 -5.08 19.33 -16.91
C GLU A 139 -3.83 19.55 -16.09
N TYR A 140 -3.16 18.45 -15.70
CA TYR A 140 -1.85 18.47 -15.05
C TYR A 140 -1.01 17.29 -15.50
N THR A 141 0.25 17.55 -15.87
CA THR A 141 1.21 16.49 -16.20
C THR A 141 2.23 16.33 -15.08
N SER A 142 2.28 15.16 -14.49
CA SER A 142 3.29 14.77 -13.51
C SER A 142 4.48 14.12 -14.21
N ASN A 143 5.69 14.50 -13.83
CA ASN A 143 6.95 13.93 -14.34
C ASN A 143 7.79 13.31 -13.21
N VAL A 144 7.22 13.06 -12.02
CA VAL A 144 7.99 12.68 -10.83
C VAL A 144 8.51 11.24 -10.89
N TYR A 145 7.71 10.29 -11.34
CA TYR A 145 8.10 8.88 -11.46
C TYR A 145 7.89 8.35 -12.87
N ALA A 146 6.83 8.80 -13.53
CA ALA A 146 6.54 8.56 -14.93
C ALA A 146 5.74 9.74 -15.46
N LYS A 147 5.81 10.00 -16.77
CA LYS A 147 4.99 11.03 -17.39
C LYS A 147 3.53 10.56 -17.38
N CYS A 148 2.74 11.17 -16.51
CA CYS A 148 1.33 10.86 -16.36
C CYS A 148 0.51 12.15 -16.44
N THR A 149 -0.41 12.22 -17.38
CA THR A 149 -1.27 13.39 -17.58
C THR A 149 -2.67 13.11 -17.02
N TYR A 150 -3.09 13.96 -16.09
CA TYR A 150 -4.43 13.98 -15.51
C TYR A 150 -5.21 15.06 -16.23
N LYS A 151 -6.35 14.71 -16.85
CA LYS A 151 -7.21 15.67 -17.56
C LYS A 151 -8.66 15.41 -17.19
N VAL A 152 -9.37 16.47 -16.78
CA VAL A 152 -10.76 16.37 -16.33
C VAL A 152 -11.64 15.74 -17.41
N GLY A 153 -12.41 14.74 -17.03
CA GLY A 153 -13.29 13.98 -17.90
C GLY A 153 -12.61 12.84 -18.67
N GLU A 154 -11.29 12.68 -18.55
CA GLU A 154 -10.55 11.60 -19.23
C GLU A 154 -10.05 10.53 -18.23
N ILE A 155 -9.85 9.32 -18.75
CA ILE A 155 -9.26 8.23 -17.97
C ILE A 155 -7.73 8.38 -18.02
N VAL A 156 -7.13 8.50 -16.82
CA VAL A 156 -5.68 8.41 -16.66
C VAL A 156 -5.28 6.95 -16.45
N TYR A 157 -4.21 6.55 -17.11
CA TYR A 157 -3.61 5.21 -17.00
C TYR A 157 -2.25 5.29 -16.31
N ALA A 158 -1.93 4.29 -15.50
CA ALA A 158 -0.57 4.10 -15.04
C ALA A 158 0.33 3.67 -16.20
N ASP A 159 1.61 4.01 -16.13
CA ASP A 159 2.65 3.57 -17.08
C ASP A 159 2.80 2.05 -17.12
N SER A 160 2.67 1.42 -15.95
CA SER A 160 2.72 -0.03 -15.76
C SER A 160 1.97 -0.42 -14.49
N TRP A 161 1.82 -1.72 -14.25
CA TRP A 161 1.14 -2.27 -13.11
C TRP A 161 1.97 -3.37 -12.46
N ASP A 162 2.12 -3.30 -11.14
CA ASP A 162 2.73 -4.36 -10.33
C ASP A 162 1.62 -5.13 -9.60
N ASP A 163 1.48 -6.42 -9.91
CA ASP A 163 0.47 -7.28 -9.28
C ASP A 163 0.82 -7.62 -7.82
N ASN A 164 2.08 -7.41 -7.38
CA ASN A 164 2.45 -7.57 -5.99
C ASN A 164 1.86 -6.45 -5.14
N ARG A 165 0.80 -6.77 -4.39
CA ARG A 165 0.07 -5.81 -3.56
C ARG A 165 0.92 -5.17 -2.45
N TRP A 166 1.98 -5.85 -2.01
CA TRP A 166 2.83 -5.43 -0.91
C TRP A 166 3.85 -4.36 -1.33
N ASN A 167 4.09 -4.21 -2.62
CA ASN A 167 4.91 -3.13 -3.16
C ASN A 167 4.12 -1.82 -3.22
N GLU A 168 3.92 -1.16 -2.08
CA GLU A 168 3.08 0.05 -1.97
C GLU A 168 3.59 1.23 -2.82
N CYS A 169 4.89 1.33 -3.00
CA CYS A 169 5.53 2.40 -3.78
C CYS A 169 5.86 2.01 -5.22
N SER A 170 5.37 0.86 -5.70
CA SER A 170 5.59 0.37 -7.04
C SER A 170 4.68 1.05 -8.09
N HIS A 171 4.70 0.51 -9.31
CA HIS A 171 3.95 1.04 -10.44
C HIS A 171 2.44 1.11 -10.19
N GLY A 172 1.83 2.18 -10.67
CA GLY A 172 0.41 2.46 -10.50
C GLY A 172 0.11 3.93 -10.19
N ILE A 173 -1.15 4.29 -10.25
CA ILE A 173 -1.63 5.59 -9.78
C ILE A 173 -1.87 5.48 -8.28
N HIS A 174 -1.05 6.13 -7.48
CA HIS A 174 -1.20 6.18 -6.02
C HIS A 174 -2.30 7.16 -5.63
N PHE A 175 -3.17 6.75 -4.72
CA PHE A 175 -4.28 7.54 -4.21
C PHE A 175 -4.62 7.17 -2.77
N PHE A 176 -5.47 7.96 -2.14
CA PHE A 176 -6.06 7.71 -0.82
C PHE A 176 -7.58 7.68 -0.94
N ILE A 177 -8.26 6.85 -0.14
CA ILE A 177 -9.72 6.82 -0.11
C ILE A 177 -10.24 8.05 0.64
N ASP A 178 -9.58 8.40 1.73
CA ASP A 178 -9.89 9.61 2.50
C ASP A 178 -9.12 10.82 1.98
N ARG A 179 -9.83 11.95 1.82
CA ARG A 179 -9.24 13.19 1.32
C ARG A 179 -8.23 13.79 2.30
N GLN A 180 -8.49 13.72 3.62
CA GLN A 180 -7.60 14.29 4.62
C GLN A 180 -6.27 13.54 4.68
N SER A 181 -6.29 12.22 4.55
CA SER A 181 -5.09 11.39 4.41
C SER A 181 -4.26 11.80 3.20
N ALA A 182 -4.90 12.11 2.07
CA ALA A 182 -4.21 12.61 0.88
C ALA A 182 -3.61 14.01 1.08
N VAL A 183 -4.28 14.90 1.79
CA VAL A 183 -3.78 16.26 2.10
C VAL A 183 -2.57 16.20 3.01
N ALA A 184 -2.60 15.31 4.01
CA ALA A 184 -1.54 15.16 5.01
C ALA A 184 -0.27 14.50 4.46
N TYR A 185 -0.40 13.68 3.40
CA TYR A 185 0.71 12.99 2.73
C TYR A 185 1.62 13.97 2.00
#